data_51924257d848c91343674daf68f9bbdf
#
_entry.id   51924257d848c91343674daf68f9bbdf
#
_cell.length_a   1.000
_cell.length_b   1.000
_cell.length_c   1.000
_cell.angle_alpha   90.00
_cell.angle_beta   90.00
_cell.angle_gamma   90.00
#
_symmetry.space_group_name_H-M   'P 1'
#
loop_
_entity.id
_entity.type
_entity.pdbx_description
1 polymer ?
#
loop_
_entity_poly.entity_id
_entity_poly.type
_entity_poly.pdbx_seq_one_letter_code
_entity_poly.pdbx_strand_id
1 'polypeptide(L)'
;MLELYYLEEADSICSNRALMTLAEKGINDWVPRNLVLLNRDQFKPEYLKLNPKAQVPTLVHDGRVIRESSIICDYIDDLTPNAALKPKDSVDRAHLREWIKDSDESGYQATASLNFVTKFRLEIPLEQLEERWKKVPDIDRLHRQKSCVYEGLDSPYVLRAIGAWERTFRKMEETLSDGRPWIMGDQFSLVETTNAPFIKVLEMLRLLHLWLDGRPNVQRWWESIAVRPSYKALEEYPGQSEDNEAPHAKAGAVVANKIQELLEYYRKTIPQP
;
A
#
# COMPACT_ATOMS: atom_id res chain seq x y z
N MET A 1 -11.29 15.24 -19.09
CA MET A 1 -10.18 15.69 -18.20
C MET A 1 -10.07 14.71 -17.05
N LEU A 2 -8.89 14.20 -16.79
CA LEU A 2 -8.60 13.23 -15.73
C LEU A 2 -7.96 13.97 -14.53
N GLU A 3 -8.53 13.82 -13.34
CA GLU A 3 -8.04 14.46 -12.11
C GLU A 3 -7.84 13.39 -11.04
N LEU A 4 -6.66 13.35 -10.41
CA LEU A 4 -6.39 12.42 -9.31
C LEU A 4 -6.19 13.20 -8.01
N TYR A 5 -7.07 12.94 -7.04
CA TYR A 5 -6.95 13.43 -5.67
C TYR A 5 -6.13 12.40 -4.86
N TYR A 6 -4.97 12.83 -4.34
CA TYR A 6 -4.05 11.96 -3.62
C TYR A 6 -3.37 12.71 -2.47
N LEU A 7 -2.80 11.99 -1.51
CA LEU A 7 -1.98 12.62 -0.48
C LEU A 7 -0.58 12.88 -1.03
N GLU A 8 -0.03 14.01 -0.63
CA GLU A 8 1.32 14.42 -1.00
C GLU A 8 2.41 13.62 -0.29
N GLU A 9 2.09 13.03 0.88
CA GLU A 9 3.06 12.29 1.67
C GLU A 9 3.47 10.95 1.01
N ALA A 10 4.76 10.62 1.12
CA ALA A 10 5.39 9.45 0.50
C ALA A 10 4.77 8.10 0.90
N ASP A 11 4.19 8.02 2.08
CA ASP A 11 3.59 6.82 2.63
C ASP A 11 2.11 6.63 2.29
N SER A 12 1.59 7.43 1.37
CA SER A 12 0.21 7.25 0.88
C SER A 12 0.12 6.03 -0.04
N ILE A 13 0.18 4.86 0.56
CA ILE A 13 0.21 3.56 -0.12
C ILE A 13 -0.86 3.38 -1.19
N CYS A 14 -2.10 3.79 -0.88
CA CYS A 14 -3.21 3.68 -1.83
C CYS A 14 -3.11 4.69 -2.98
N SER A 15 -2.57 5.89 -2.75
CA SER A 15 -2.30 6.87 -3.82
C SER A 15 -1.21 6.37 -4.74
N ASN A 16 -0.15 5.79 -4.20
CA ASN A 16 0.97 5.26 -4.97
C ASN A 16 0.56 4.13 -5.93
N ARG A 17 -0.47 3.36 -5.62
CA ARG A 17 -1.05 2.37 -6.55
C ARG A 17 -1.54 3.03 -7.83
N ALA A 18 -2.34 4.09 -7.71
CA ALA A 18 -2.88 4.83 -8.86
C ALA A 18 -1.77 5.56 -9.63
N LEU A 19 -0.83 6.20 -8.91
CA LEU A 19 0.32 6.90 -9.50
C LEU A 19 1.21 5.94 -10.30
N MET A 20 1.56 4.79 -9.72
CA MET A 20 2.36 3.75 -10.40
C MET A 20 1.63 3.20 -11.63
N THR A 21 0.30 3.03 -11.56
CA THR A 21 -0.49 2.56 -12.69
C THR A 21 -0.55 3.59 -13.82
N LEU A 22 -0.72 4.88 -13.50
CA LEU A 22 -0.65 5.96 -14.49
C LEU A 22 0.70 5.98 -15.20
N ALA A 23 1.80 5.91 -14.44
CA ALA A 23 3.16 5.89 -14.96
C ALA A 23 3.42 4.66 -15.84
N GLU A 24 2.97 3.48 -15.43
CA GLU A 24 3.11 2.24 -16.21
C GLU A 24 2.36 2.29 -17.53
N LYS A 25 1.19 2.93 -17.54
CA LYS A 25 0.38 3.14 -18.73
C LYS A 25 0.89 4.30 -19.63
N GLY A 26 1.87 5.06 -19.16
CA GLY A 26 2.36 6.27 -19.87
C GLY A 26 1.31 7.37 -19.97
N ILE A 27 0.34 7.42 -19.05
CA ILE A 27 -0.71 8.46 -19.02
C ILE A 27 -0.16 9.66 -18.25
N ASN A 28 0.21 10.71 -18.98
CA ASN A 28 0.80 11.94 -18.42
C ASN A 28 -0.17 13.12 -18.45
N ASP A 29 -1.27 13.05 -19.22
CA ASP A 29 -2.27 14.12 -19.32
C ASP A 29 -3.36 13.95 -18.25
N TRP A 30 -2.99 14.31 -17.03
CA TRP A 30 -3.92 14.33 -15.88
C TRP A 30 -3.59 15.48 -14.92
N VAL A 31 -4.57 15.92 -14.15
CA VAL A 31 -4.45 17.04 -13.22
C VAL A 31 -4.22 16.51 -11.80
N PRO A 32 -3.08 16.81 -11.17
CA PRO A 32 -2.82 16.49 -9.77
C PRO A 32 -3.68 17.37 -8.84
N ARG A 33 -4.33 16.73 -7.86
CA ARG A 33 -5.10 17.34 -6.79
C ARG A 33 -4.53 16.91 -5.44
N ASN A 34 -3.44 17.55 -5.05
CA ASN A 34 -2.73 17.20 -3.80
C ASN A 34 -3.59 17.54 -2.58
N LEU A 35 -3.67 16.59 -1.66
CA LEU A 35 -4.25 16.76 -0.34
C LEU A 35 -3.12 16.67 0.70
N VAL A 36 -3.14 17.50 1.71
CA VAL A 36 -2.13 17.53 2.78
C VAL A 36 -2.76 16.96 4.05
N LEU A 37 -2.16 15.86 4.56
CA LEU A 37 -2.69 15.14 5.73
C LEU A 37 -2.72 16.03 6.98
N LEU A 38 -1.68 16.82 7.21
CA LEU A 38 -1.58 17.74 8.36
C LEU A 38 -2.67 18.82 8.33
N ASN A 39 -3.06 19.28 7.12
CA ASN A 39 -4.14 20.23 6.93
C ASN A 39 -5.52 19.56 7.03
N ARG A 40 -5.56 18.22 7.16
CA ARG A 40 -6.81 17.44 7.23
C ARG A 40 -7.70 17.63 6.01
N ASP A 41 -7.10 17.83 4.83
CA ASP A 41 -7.81 18.15 3.58
C ASP A 41 -8.84 17.07 3.21
N GLN A 42 -8.56 15.81 3.51
CA GLN A 42 -9.48 14.70 3.28
C GLN A 42 -10.80 14.78 4.08
N PHE A 43 -10.86 15.65 5.10
CA PHE A 43 -12.07 15.89 5.89
C PHE A 43 -12.79 17.20 5.55
N LYS A 44 -12.29 17.97 4.56
CA LYS A 44 -12.96 19.18 4.10
C LYS A 44 -14.26 18.84 3.38
N PRO A 45 -15.32 19.67 3.52
CA PRO A 45 -16.62 19.41 2.91
C PRO A 45 -16.56 19.20 1.40
N GLU A 46 -15.68 19.91 0.71
CA GLU A 46 -15.49 19.80 -0.74
C GLU A 46 -15.02 18.41 -1.14
N TYR A 47 -14.04 17.86 -0.41
CA TYR A 47 -13.53 16.52 -0.66
C TYR A 47 -14.51 15.44 -0.21
N LEU A 48 -15.22 15.63 0.90
CA LEU A 48 -16.21 14.68 1.39
C LEU A 48 -17.39 14.48 0.41
N LYS A 49 -17.71 15.49 -0.43
CA LYS A 49 -18.65 15.32 -1.53
C LYS A 49 -18.15 14.34 -2.60
N LEU A 50 -16.84 14.32 -2.84
CA LEU A 50 -16.20 13.38 -3.76
C LEU A 50 -16.02 12.00 -3.11
N ASN A 51 -15.54 11.95 -1.86
CA ASN A 51 -15.32 10.70 -1.14
C ASN A 51 -15.77 10.78 0.34
N PRO A 52 -16.99 10.34 0.65
CA PRO A 52 -17.52 10.36 2.02
C PRO A 52 -16.73 9.50 3.02
N LYS A 53 -15.91 8.56 2.55
CA LYS A 53 -15.02 7.76 3.42
C LYS A 53 -13.81 8.55 3.93
N ALA A 54 -13.60 9.79 3.48
CA ALA A 54 -12.41 10.61 3.79
C ALA A 54 -11.10 9.84 3.55
N GLN A 55 -11.01 9.16 2.41
CA GLN A 55 -9.85 8.36 1.99
C GLN A 55 -9.36 8.81 0.62
N VAL A 56 -8.10 8.57 0.35
CA VAL A 56 -7.46 8.78 -0.94
C VAL A 56 -6.93 7.43 -1.47
N PRO A 57 -6.76 7.30 -2.78
CA PRO A 57 -7.05 8.28 -3.84
C PRO A 57 -8.54 8.36 -4.19
N THR A 58 -8.89 9.42 -4.90
CA THR A 58 -10.15 9.55 -5.63
C THR A 58 -9.83 10.05 -7.04
N LEU A 59 -10.33 9.37 -8.05
CA LEU A 59 -10.19 9.77 -9.44
C LEU A 59 -11.48 10.45 -9.92
N VAL A 60 -11.34 11.54 -10.66
CA VAL A 60 -12.45 12.19 -11.35
C VAL A 60 -12.14 12.22 -12.84
N HIS A 61 -13.01 11.65 -13.67
CA HIS A 61 -12.88 11.69 -15.12
C HIS A 61 -14.13 12.29 -15.73
N ASP A 62 -14.00 13.46 -16.34
CA ASP A 62 -15.10 14.23 -16.92
C ASP A 62 -16.28 14.39 -15.95
N GLY A 63 -15.98 14.77 -14.71
CA GLY A 63 -16.97 14.97 -13.64
C GLY A 63 -17.48 13.69 -12.99
N ARG A 64 -17.10 12.51 -13.45
CA ARG A 64 -17.51 11.21 -12.87
C ARG A 64 -16.49 10.76 -11.84
N VAL A 65 -16.93 10.44 -10.63
CA VAL A 65 -16.09 10.09 -9.50
C VAL A 65 -15.89 8.58 -9.42
N ILE A 66 -14.63 8.15 -9.34
CA ILE A 66 -14.21 6.76 -9.14
C ILE A 66 -13.41 6.68 -7.84
N ARG A 67 -13.73 5.69 -7.01
CA ARG A 67 -13.14 5.50 -5.69
C ARG A 67 -12.56 4.09 -5.59
N GLU A 68 -11.85 3.81 -4.49
CA GLU A 68 -11.11 2.57 -4.21
C GLU A 68 -9.89 2.41 -5.15
N SER A 69 -8.72 2.35 -4.56
CA SER A 69 -7.46 2.40 -5.32
C SER A 69 -7.31 1.27 -6.34
N SER A 70 -7.77 0.06 -6.03
CA SER A 70 -7.73 -1.06 -6.97
C SER A 70 -8.70 -0.88 -8.14
N ILE A 71 -9.89 -0.33 -7.89
CA ILE A 71 -10.87 0.01 -8.93
C ILE A 71 -10.33 1.14 -9.81
N ILE A 72 -9.66 2.14 -9.20
CA ILE A 72 -9.00 3.22 -9.94
C ILE A 72 -7.91 2.66 -10.86
N CYS A 73 -7.07 1.73 -10.37
CA CYS A 73 -6.04 1.07 -11.17
C CYS A 73 -6.66 0.27 -12.34
N ASP A 74 -7.71 -0.50 -12.08
CA ASP A 74 -8.42 -1.25 -13.11
C ASP A 74 -9.01 -0.32 -14.19
N TYR A 75 -9.60 0.80 -13.77
CA TYR A 75 -10.13 1.83 -14.67
C TYR A 75 -9.03 2.52 -15.49
N ILE A 76 -7.92 2.88 -14.88
CA ILE A 76 -6.77 3.48 -15.57
C ILE A 76 -6.24 2.54 -16.66
N ASP A 77 -6.17 1.24 -16.38
CA ASP A 77 -5.75 0.25 -17.39
C ASP A 77 -6.69 0.22 -18.60
N ASP A 78 -7.99 0.40 -18.40
CA ASP A 78 -9.00 0.43 -19.48
C ASP A 78 -8.97 1.72 -20.32
N LEU A 79 -8.32 2.81 -19.85
CA LEU A 79 -8.27 4.08 -20.61
C LEU A 79 -7.46 3.99 -21.91
N THR A 80 -6.52 3.06 -22.00
CA THR A 80 -5.71 2.87 -23.19
C THR A 80 -5.36 1.39 -23.38
N PRO A 81 -5.41 0.86 -24.62
CA PRO A 81 -5.02 -0.51 -24.91
C PRO A 81 -3.49 -0.73 -24.82
N ASN A 82 -2.70 0.33 -24.78
CA ASN A 82 -1.25 0.26 -24.71
C ASN A 82 -0.81 -0.27 -23.33
N ALA A 83 0.23 -1.08 -23.30
CA ALA A 83 0.78 -1.66 -22.07
C ALA A 83 -0.32 -2.24 -21.16
N ALA A 84 -1.18 -3.11 -21.73
CA ALA A 84 -2.28 -3.74 -20.98
C ALA A 84 -1.72 -4.47 -19.74
N LEU A 85 -2.28 -4.17 -18.57
CA LEU A 85 -1.87 -4.72 -17.28
C LEU A 85 -2.79 -5.86 -16.81
N LYS A 86 -3.81 -6.18 -17.60
CA LYS A 86 -4.72 -7.31 -17.37
C LYS A 86 -4.49 -8.41 -18.39
N PRO A 87 -4.45 -9.69 -17.99
CA PRO A 87 -4.41 -10.82 -18.91
C PRO A 87 -5.63 -10.83 -19.85
N LYS A 88 -5.45 -11.39 -21.06
CA LYS A 88 -6.55 -11.56 -22.00
C LYS A 88 -7.48 -12.71 -21.63
N ASP A 89 -6.93 -13.78 -21.06
CA ASP A 89 -7.69 -14.93 -20.63
C ASP A 89 -8.58 -14.59 -19.41
N SER A 90 -9.76 -15.16 -19.36
CA SER A 90 -10.75 -14.87 -18.33
C SER A 90 -10.40 -15.54 -16.98
N VAL A 91 -9.75 -16.70 -17.00
CA VAL A 91 -9.32 -17.41 -15.79
C VAL A 91 -8.13 -16.66 -15.18
N ASP A 92 -7.14 -16.27 -15.99
CA ASP A 92 -6.01 -15.46 -15.53
C ASP A 92 -6.49 -14.11 -14.95
N ARG A 93 -7.51 -13.49 -15.55
CA ARG A 93 -8.14 -12.28 -14.96
C ARG A 93 -8.83 -12.56 -13.63
N ALA A 94 -9.40 -13.74 -13.43
CA ALA A 94 -9.94 -14.11 -12.12
C ALA A 94 -8.83 -14.24 -11.08
N HIS A 95 -7.73 -14.93 -11.41
CA HIS A 95 -6.56 -15.04 -10.52
C HIS A 95 -5.92 -13.68 -10.22
N LEU A 96 -5.81 -12.78 -11.21
CA LEU A 96 -5.37 -11.40 -10.98
C LEU A 96 -6.24 -10.70 -9.94
N ARG A 97 -7.58 -10.84 -10.04
CA ARG A 97 -8.52 -10.24 -9.08
C ARG A 97 -8.42 -10.84 -7.69
N GLU A 98 -8.12 -12.14 -7.57
CA GLU A 98 -7.85 -12.78 -6.27
C GLU A 98 -6.64 -12.13 -5.58
N TRP A 99 -5.54 -11.92 -6.30
CA TRP A 99 -4.37 -11.24 -5.77
C TRP A 99 -4.67 -9.80 -5.32
N ILE A 100 -5.42 -9.05 -6.14
CA ILE A 100 -5.82 -7.68 -5.82
C ILE A 100 -6.74 -7.66 -4.59
N LYS A 101 -7.68 -8.59 -4.51
CA LYS A 101 -8.60 -8.73 -3.36
C LYS A 101 -7.84 -9.03 -2.06
N ASP A 102 -6.90 -9.98 -2.09
CA ASP A 102 -6.05 -10.28 -0.93
C ASP A 102 -5.27 -9.03 -0.48
N SER A 103 -4.77 -8.26 -1.44
CA SER A 103 -4.06 -7.00 -1.19
C SER A 103 -4.96 -5.93 -0.55
N ASP A 104 -6.20 -5.79 -1.03
CA ASP A 104 -7.17 -4.82 -0.49
C ASP A 104 -7.63 -5.19 0.92
N GLU A 105 -7.90 -6.46 1.18
CA GLU A 105 -8.44 -6.93 2.47
C GLU A 105 -7.37 -7.10 3.54
N SER A 106 -6.22 -7.68 3.19
CA SER A 106 -5.17 -8.03 4.15
C SER A 106 -3.98 -7.08 4.06
N GLY A 107 -3.46 -6.82 2.86
CA GLY A 107 -2.27 -6.00 2.63
C GLY A 107 -2.43 -4.56 3.13
N TYR A 108 -3.56 -3.91 2.79
CA TYR A 108 -3.85 -2.56 3.26
C TYR A 108 -3.91 -2.49 4.79
N GLN A 109 -4.63 -3.41 5.43
CA GLN A 109 -4.77 -3.40 6.88
C GLN A 109 -3.45 -3.68 7.59
N ALA A 110 -2.65 -4.60 7.05
CA ALA A 110 -1.33 -4.94 7.57
C ALA A 110 -0.38 -3.74 7.51
N THR A 111 -0.28 -3.12 6.33
CA THR A 111 0.57 -1.94 6.14
C THR A 111 0.13 -0.78 7.03
N ALA A 112 -1.17 -0.49 7.08
CA ALA A 112 -1.71 0.58 7.92
C ALA A 112 -1.44 0.33 9.41
N SER A 113 -1.56 -0.92 9.89
CA SER A 113 -1.27 -1.26 11.28
C SER A 113 0.20 -1.03 11.63
N LEU A 114 1.11 -1.46 10.75
CA LEU A 114 2.55 -1.22 10.96
C LEU A 114 2.88 0.28 10.93
N ASN A 115 2.30 1.07 10.03
CA ASN A 115 2.48 2.52 10.04
C ASN A 115 1.96 3.15 11.35
N PHE A 116 0.81 2.70 11.86
CA PHE A 116 0.25 3.27 13.09
C PHE A 116 1.04 2.89 14.34
N VAL A 117 1.62 1.69 14.41
CA VAL A 117 2.44 1.28 15.56
C VAL A 117 3.86 1.86 15.49
N THR A 118 4.31 2.30 14.32
CA THR A 118 5.63 2.91 14.10
C THR A 118 5.51 4.42 13.98
N LYS A 119 5.51 4.95 12.76
CA LYS A 119 5.55 6.39 12.45
C LYS A 119 4.49 7.18 13.22
N PHE A 120 3.22 6.79 13.13
CA PHE A 120 2.16 7.58 13.77
C PHE A 120 2.29 7.61 15.29
N ARG A 121 2.57 6.46 15.92
CA ARG A 121 2.74 6.38 17.38
C ARG A 121 3.97 7.10 17.90
N LEU A 122 5.07 7.06 17.15
CA LEU A 122 6.37 7.54 17.64
C LEU A 122 6.64 9.01 17.29
N GLU A 123 6.01 9.53 16.23
CA GLU A 123 6.34 10.86 15.71
C GLU A 123 5.20 11.87 15.76
N ILE A 124 3.93 11.41 15.84
CA ILE A 124 2.80 12.31 15.87
C ILE A 124 2.30 12.47 17.31
N PRO A 125 2.18 13.71 17.82
CA PRO A 125 1.62 13.96 19.14
C PRO A 125 0.24 13.32 19.31
N LEU A 126 0.01 12.63 20.44
CA LEU A 126 -1.22 11.89 20.70
C LEU A 126 -2.48 12.78 20.55
N GLU A 127 -2.41 14.01 21.03
CA GLU A 127 -3.51 14.98 20.92
C GLU A 127 -3.91 15.22 19.43
N GLN A 128 -2.94 15.29 18.53
CA GLN A 128 -3.23 15.46 17.10
C GLN A 128 -3.90 14.21 16.50
N LEU A 129 -3.52 13.02 16.95
CA LEU A 129 -4.18 11.76 16.55
C LEU A 129 -5.61 11.70 17.09
N GLU A 130 -5.84 12.08 18.35
CA GLU A 130 -7.16 12.10 18.97
C GLU A 130 -8.12 13.07 18.25
N GLU A 131 -7.64 14.25 17.90
CA GLU A 131 -8.42 15.21 17.10
C GLU A 131 -8.73 14.69 15.69
N ARG A 132 -7.80 13.95 15.09
CA ARG A 132 -8.05 13.27 13.80
C ARG A 132 -9.13 12.21 13.94
N TRP A 133 -9.06 11.38 14.97
CA TRP A 133 -9.99 10.27 15.21
C TRP A 133 -11.43 10.70 15.39
N LYS A 134 -11.69 11.89 15.91
CA LYS A 134 -13.06 12.47 15.99
C LYS A 134 -13.74 12.62 14.62
N LYS A 135 -12.96 12.61 13.53
CA LYS A 135 -13.46 12.80 12.17
C LYS A 135 -13.42 11.52 11.31
N VAL A 136 -12.93 10.42 11.84
CA VAL A 136 -12.86 9.14 11.11
C VAL A 136 -14.23 8.48 11.12
N PRO A 137 -14.88 8.30 9.95
CA PRO A 137 -16.25 7.79 9.89
C PRO A 137 -16.36 6.26 10.05
N ASP A 138 -15.25 5.56 9.88
CA ASP A 138 -15.18 4.09 9.89
C ASP A 138 -14.73 3.59 11.26
N ILE A 139 -15.61 2.84 11.96
CA ILE A 139 -15.38 2.38 13.32
C ILE A 139 -14.26 1.33 13.39
N ASP A 140 -14.14 0.43 12.43
CA ASP A 140 -13.12 -0.62 12.44
C ASP A 140 -11.73 -0.03 12.18
N ARG A 141 -11.66 0.93 11.26
CA ARG A 141 -10.44 1.73 11.03
C ARG A 141 -10.04 2.49 12.29
N LEU A 142 -11.00 3.11 12.95
CA LEU A 142 -10.77 3.86 14.20
C LEU A 142 -10.23 2.95 15.30
N HIS A 143 -10.85 1.79 15.53
CA HIS A 143 -10.42 0.82 16.55
C HIS A 143 -9.01 0.33 16.26
N ARG A 144 -8.71 -0.06 15.03
CA ARG A 144 -7.37 -0.49 14.63
C ARG A 144 -6.32 0.59 14.92
N GLN A 145 -6.57 1.83 14.48
CA GLN A 145 -5.63 2.93 14.69
C GLN A 145 -5.38 3.20 16.17
N LYS A 146 -6.42 3.27 16.96
CA LYS A 146 -6.33 3.48 18.42
C LYS A 146 -5.57 2.35 19.10
N SER A 147 -5.90 1.10 18.82
CA SER A 147 -5.22 -0.06 19.40
C SER A 147 -3.72 -0.04 19.07
N CYS A 148 -3.35 0.17 17.78
CA CYS A 148 -1.95 0.27 17.39
C CYS A 148 -1.19 1.41 18.10
N VAL A 149 -1.84 2.54 18.37
CA VAL A 149 -1.19 3.69 19.05
C VAL A 149 -1.14 3.48 20.56
N TYR A 150 -2.21 3.06 21.20
CA TYR A 150 -2.25 2.92 22.65
C TYR A 150 -1.53 1.67 23.16
N GLU A 151 -1.76 0.53 22.53
CA GLU A 151 -1.21 -0.76 22.93
C GLU A 151 0.17 -1.04 22.30
N GLY A 152 0.52 -0.32 21.22
CA GLY A 152 1.79 -0.49 20.53
C GLY A 152 1.91 -1.89 19.91
N LEU A 153 3.05 -2.55 20.13
CA LEU A 153 3.35 -3.87 19.58
C LEU A 153 2.53 -5.01 20.20
N ASP A 154 1.85 -4.76 21.32
CA ASP A 154 0.92 -5.71 21.94
C ASP A 154 -0.47 -5.67 21.30
N SER A 155 -0.74 -4.72 20.43
CA SER A 155 -1.99 -4.64 19.66
C SER A 155 -2.22 -5.93 18.84
N PRO A 156 -3.42 -6.53 18.91
CA PRO A 156 -3.74 -7.73 18.13
C PRO A 156 -3.67 -7.47 16.62
N TYR A 157 -3.79 -6.22 16.20
CA TYR A 157 -3.66 -5.84 14.79
C TYR A 157 -2.21 -5.93 14.29
N VAL A 158 -1.22 -5.84 15.18
CA VAL A 158 0.19 -6.01 14.81
C VAL A 158 0.48 -7.48 14.49
N LEU A 159 0.05 -8.44 15.33
CA LEU A 159 0.25 -9.86 15.04
C LEU A 159 -0.53 -10.28 13.77
N ARG A 160 -1.74 -9.75 13.57
CA ARG A 160 -2.50 -9.95 12.33
C ARG A 160 -1.75 -9.42 11.10
N ALA A 161 -1.13 -8.24 11.21
CA ALA A 161 -0.35 -7.63 10.14
C ALA A 161 0.88 -8.48 9.79
N ILE A 162 1.60 -8.95 10.80
CA ILE A 162 2.76 -9.85 10.62
C ILE A 162 2.33 -11.13 9.92
N GLY A 163 1.25 -11.75 10.35
CA GLY A 163 0.72 -12.96 9.73
C GLY A 163 0.21 -12.75 8.31
N ALA A 164 -0.40 -11.60 8.02
CA ALA A 164 -0.85 -11.26 6.67
C ALA A 164 0.35 -11.17 5.71
N TRP A 165 1.41 -10.45 6.11
CA TRP A 165 2.65 -10.36 5.33
C TRP A 165 3.33 -11.72 5.17
N GLU A 166 3.39 -12.53 6.23
CA GLU A 166 3.98 -13.88 6.14
C GLU A 166 3.25 -14.74 5.09
N ARG A 167 1.92 -14.75 5.08
CA ARG A 167 1.13 -15.47 4.06
C ARG A 167 1.33 -14.90 2.66
N THR A 168 1.34 -13.57 2.53
CA THR A 168 1.54 -12.92 1.23
C THR A 168 2.90 -13.27 0.63
N PHE A 169 3.98 -13.12 1.39
CA PHE A 169 5.32 -13.40 0.89
C PHE A 169 5.55 -14.89 0.62
N ARG A 170 4.94 -15.79 1.40
CA ARG A 170 4.96 -17.20 1.10
C ARG A 170 4.24 -17.52 -0.21
N LYS A 171 3.01 -17.04 -0.40
CA LYS A 171 2.25 -17.19 -1.65
C LYS A 171 3.01 -16.63 -2.85
N MET A 172 3.69 -15.49 -2.68
CA MET A 172 4.55 -14.91 -3.73
C MET A 172 5.75 -15.81 -4.04
N GLU A 173 6.46 -16.31 -3.03
CA GLU A 173 7.62 -17.20 -3.21
C GLU A 173 7.25 -18.46 -3.97
N GLU A 174 6.14 -19.11 -3.59
CA GLU A 174 5.60 -20.28 -4.27
C GLU A 174 5.21 -19.96 -5.73
N THR A 175 4.51 -18.85 -5.95
CA THR A 175 4.06 -18.43 -7.29
C THR A 175 5.24 -18.16 -8.22
N LEU A 176 6.31 -17.55 -7.72
CA LEU A 176 7.49 -17.17 -8.48
C LEU A 176 8.55 -18.29 -8.60
N SER A 177 8.30 -19.45 -8.01
CA SER A 177 9.27 -20.55 -7.94
C SER A 177 9.56 -21.22 -9.28
N ASP A 178 8.69 -21.06 -10.26
CA ASP A 178 8.89 -21.54 -11.62
C ASP A 178 9.81 -20.63 -12.47
N GLY A 179 10.31 -19.54 -11.89
CA GLY A 179 11.24 -18.61 -12.54
C GLY A 179 10.57 -17.48 -13.30
N ARG A 180 9.23 -17.40 -13.30
CA ARG A 180 8.52 -16.27 -13.94
C ARG A 180 8.95 -14.93 -13.34
N PRO A 181 9.03 -13.85 -14.16
CA PRO A 181 9.44 -12.53 -13.65
C PRO A 181 8.37 -11.82 -12.83
N TRP A 182 7.10 -12.06 -13.09
CA TRP A 182 5.95 -11.37 -12.47
C TRP A 182 4.91 -12.36 -11.94
N ILE A 183 4.07 -11.91 -11.02
CA ILE A 183 3.06 -12.76 -10.38
C ILE A 183 2.11 -13.42 -11.40
N MET A 184 1.74 -12.69 -12.47
CA MET A 184 0.86 -13.23 -13.51
C MET A 184 1.60 -13.88 -14.68
N GLY A 185 2.89 -14.16 -14.58
CA GLY A 185 3.71 -14.80 -15.62
C GLY A 185 4.75 -13.86 -16.22
N ASP A 186 4.86 -13.83 -17.55
CA ASP A 186 5.88 -13.06 -18.25
C ASP A 186 5.54 -11.57 -18.38
N GLN A 187 4.29 -11.19 -18.14
CA GLN A 187 3.79 -9.85 -18.35
C GLN A 187 3.57 -9.14 -16.99
N PHE A 188 4.14 -7.95 -16.85
CA PHE A 188 3.85 -7.05 -15.74
C PHE A 188 2.36 -6.70 -15.70
N SER A 189 1.75 -6.68 -14.53
CA SER A 189 0.30 -6.63 -14.38
C SER A 189 -0.17 -5.65 -13.29
N LEU A 190 -1.48 -5.52 -13.14
CA LEU A 190 -2.08 -4.77 -12.03
C LEU A 190 -1.75 -5.38 -10.66
N VAL A 191 -1.35 -6.65 -10.58
CA VAL A 191 -0.90 -7.23 -9.30
C VAL A 191 0.33 -6.48 -8.79
N GLU A 192 1.28 -6.21 -9.66
CA GLU A 192 2.50 -5.50 -9.29
C GLU A 192 2.20 -4.05 -8.88
N THR A 193 1.45 -3.29 -9.69
CA THR A 193 1.15 -1.89 -9.38
C THR A 193 0.29 -1.73 -8.12
N THR A 194 -0.45 -2.76 -7.74
CA THR A 194 -1.29 -2.73 -6.53
C THR A 194 -0.61 -3.28 -5.29
N ASN A 195 0.38 -4.16 -5.40
CA ASN A 195 1.09 -4.74 -4.25
C ASN A 195 2.39 -4.02 -3.91
N ALA A 196 3.17 -3.61 -4.92
CA ALA A 196 4.47 -2.98 -4.68
C ALA A 196 4.41 -1.76 -3.75
N PRO A 197 3.43 -0.84 -3.85
CA PRO A 197 3.31 0.29 -2.93
C PRO A 197 3.08 -0.10 -1.47
N PHE A 198 2.46 -1.24 -1.19
CA PHE A 198 2.31 -1.75 0.17
C PHE A 198 3.64 -2.28 0.71
N ILE A 199 4.39 -3.01 -0.13
CA ILE A 199 5.71 -3.55 0.22
C ILE A 199 6.74 -2.42 0.39
N LYS A 200 6.63 -1.33 -0.39
CA LYS A 200 7.47 -0.13 -0.23
C LYS A 200 7.48 0.38 1.21
N VAL A 201 6.36 0.33 1.91
CA VAL A 201 6.32 0.77 3.32
C VAL A 201 7.18 -0.10 4.22
N LEU A 202 7.22 -1.41 4.01
CA LEU A 202 8.12 -2.30 4.75
C LEU A 202 9.59 -1.98 4.47
N GLU A 203 9.92 -1.59 3.23
CA GLU A 203 11.25 -1.15 2.86
C GLU A 203 11.60 0.18 3.53
N MET A 204 10.72 1.19 3.48
CA MET A 204 10.89 2.47 4.16
C MET A 204 11.10 2.29 5.68
N LEU A 205 10.36 1.37 6.30
CA LEU A 205 10.52 0.99 7.70
C LEU A 205 11.79 0.16 7.96
N ARG A 206 12.55 -0.23 6.93
CA ARG A 206 13.69 -1.15 7.02
C ARG A 206 13.34 -2.50 7.67
N LEU A 207 12.11 -2.96 7.48
CA LEU A 207 11.61 -4.23 8.00
C LEU A 207 11.46 -5.31 6.93
N LEU A 208 11.53 -4.94 5.63
CA LEU A 208 11.27 -5.85 4.51
C LEU A 208 12.17 -7.10 4.55
N HIS A 209 13.44 -6.94 4.94
CA HIS A 209 14.40 -8.04 5.04
C HIS A 209 13.92 -9.20 5.93
N LEU A 210 13.10 -8.96 6.95
CA LEU A 210 12.57 -9.99 7.85
C LEU A 210 11.69 -11.02 7.12
N TRP A 211 11.05 -10.59 6.03
CA TRP A 211 10.21 -11.46 5.20
C TRP A 211 10.91 -11.95 3.94
N LEU A 212 11.97 -11.27 3.48
CA LEU A 212 12.75 -11.71 2.30
C LEU A 212 13.73 -12.83 2.64
N ASP A 213 14.12 -12.96 3.92
CA ASP A 213 15.01 -14.03 4.35
C ASP A 213 14.44 -15.42 4.01
N GLY A 214 15.22 -16.22 3.26
CA GLY A 214 14.81 -17.52 2.72
C GLY A 214 13.80 -17.46 1.55
N ARG A 215 13.58 -16.27 0.91
CA ARG A 215 12.68 -16.09 -0.21
C ARG A 215 13.36 -15.44 -1.44
N PRO A 216 14.25 -16.17 -2.12
CA PRO A 216 15.05 -15.62 -3.22
C PRO A 216 14.19 -15.19 -4.43
N ASN A 217 13.03 -15.82 -4.67
CA ASN A 217 12.17 -15.46 -5.80
C ASN A 217 11.45 -14.13 -5.55
N VAL A 218 10.99 -13.90 -4.32
CA VAL A 218 10.41 -12.59 -3.94
C VAL A 218 11.47 -11.51 -3.95
N GLN A 219 12.68 -11.81 -3.49
CA GLN A 219 13.78 -10.84 -3.53
C GLN A 219 14.09 -10.43 -4.97
N ARG A 220 14.21 -11.39 -5.90
CA ARG A 220 14.41 -11.11 -7.34
C ARG A 220 13.27 -10.26 -7.91
N TRP A 221 12.03 -10.59 -7.56
CA TRP A 221 10.86 -9.81 -7.98
C TRP A 221 10.94 -8.37 -7.45
N TRP A 222 11.27 -8.17 -6.18
CA TRP A 222 11.38 -6.84 -5.57
C TRP A 222 12.51 -6.01 -6.22
N GLU A 223 13.66 -6.60 -6.45
CA GLU A 223 14.77 -5.95 -7.16
C GLU A 223 14.35 -5.49 -8.56
N SER A 224 13.53 -6.29 -9.26
CA SER A 224 12.98 -5.94 -10.57
C SER A 224 11.95 -4.79 -10.49
N ILE A 225 11.15 -4.72 -9.41
CA ILE A 225 10.26 -3.60 -9.12
C ILE A 225 11.05 -2.31 -8.85
N ALA A 226 12.05 -2.38 -7.99
CA ALA A 226 12.82 -1.21 -7.52
C ALA A 226 13.53 -0.45 -8.66
N VAL A 227 13.90 -1.13 -9.74
CA VAL A 227 14.54 -0.50 -10.91
C VAL A 227 13.54 -0.06 -11.99
N ARG A 228 12.26 -0.38 -11.84
CA ARG A 228 11.24 -0.11 -12.87
C ARG A 228 10.93 1.38 -12.96
N PRO A 229 10.82 1.96 -14.17
CA PRO A 229 10.55 3.40 -14.33
C PRO A 229 9.28 3.87 -13.62
N SER A 230 8.20 3.08 -13.66
CA SER A 230 6.93 3.42 -13.00
C SER A 230 7.03 3.45 -11.48
N TYR A 231 7.91 2.63 -10.88
CA TYR A 231 8.18 2.67 -9.43
C TYR A 231 9.05 3.87 -9.07
N LYS A 232 10.10 4.14 -9.86
CA LYS A 232 10.96 5.32 -9.68
C LYS A 232 10.20 6.63 -9.85
N ALA A 233 9.24 6.68 -10.77
CA ALA A 233 8.38 7.84 -10.96
C ALA A 233 7.60 8.24 -9.69
N LEU A 234 7.41 7.33 -8.73
CA LEU A 234 6.79 7.67 -7.44
C LEU A 234 7.62 8.69 -6.64
N GLU A 235 8.94 8.72 -6.83
CA GLU A 235 9.85 9.66 -6.13
C GLU A 235 9.77 11.07 -6.73
N GLU A 236 9.26 11.22 -7.95
CA GLU A 236 9.12 12.50 -8.65
C GLU A 236 7.87 13.27 -8.22
N TYR A 237 6.89 12.60 -7.58
CA TYR A 237 5.69 13.27 -7.11
C TYR A 237 5.96 14.06 -5.83
N PRO A 238 5.30 15.22 -5.63
CA PRO A 238 5.47 16.01 -4.42
C PRO A 238 5.29 15.17 -3.14
N GLY A 239 6.16 15.39 -2.15
CA GLY A 239 6.12 14.66 -0.88
C GLY A 239 6.68 13.25 -0.90
N GLN A 240 7.20 12.77 -2.03
CA GLN A 240 7.76 11.41 -2.20
C GLN A 240 9.31 11.37 -2.13
N SER A 241 9.96 12.43 -1.63
CA SER A 241 11.42 12.52 -1.58
C SER A 241 12.06 11.61 -0.51
N GLU A 242 13.36 11.31 -0.67
CA GLU A 242 14.15 10.54 0.32
C GLU A 242 14.10 11.13 1.73
N ASP A 243 13.95 12.44 1.88
CA ASP A 243 13.80 13.11 3.18
C ASP A 243 12.59 12.60 3.99
N ASN A 244 11.57 12.05 3.32
CA ASN A 244 10.42 11.45 3.98
C ASN A 244 10.63 9.99 4.41
N GLU A 245 11.71 9.33 3.96
CA GLU A 245 12.04 7.97 4.38
C GLU A 245 12.74 7.91 5.75
N ALA A 246 13.53 8.93 6.10
CA ALA A 246 14.28 8.95 7.34
C ALA A 246 13.43 8.74 8.61
N PRO A 247 12.25 9.37 8.75
CA PRO A 247 11.35 9.11 9.87
C PRO A 247 10.88 7.65 9.93
N HIS A 248 10.52 7.06 8.79
CA HIS A 248 10.09 5.66 8.73
C HIS A 248 11.21 4.71 9.16
N ALA A 249 12.43 4.90 8.63
CA ALA A 249 13.58 4.07 8.98
C ALA A 249 13.91 4.14 10.49
N LYS A 250 13.85 5.35 11.08
CA LYS A 250 14.03 5.55 12.50
C LYS A 250 12.95 4.84 13.32
N ALA A 251 11.69 5.00 12.95
CA ALA A 251 10.57 4.36 13.63
C ALA A 251 10.63 2.83 13.51
N GLY A 252 11.00 2.31 12.34
CA GLY A 252 11.17 0.88 12.13
C GLY A 252 12.29 0.27 12.97
N ALA A 253 13.42 0.96 13.09
CA ALA A 253 14.55 0.51 13.93
C ALA A 253 14.15 0.31 15.40
N VAL A 254 13.24 1.13 15.93
CA VAL A 254 12.73 1.00 17.31
C VAL A 254 11.98 -0.30 17.54
N VAL A 255 11.29 -0.80 16.52
CA VAL A 255 10.38 -1.95 16.65
C VAL A 255 10.93 -3.24 16.04
N ALA A 256 12.03 -3.18 15.27
CA ALA A 256 12.52 -4.30 14.45
C ALA A 256 12.69 -5.60 15.22
N ASN A 257 13.38 -5.59 16.36
CA ASN A 257 13.61 -6.78 17.16
C ASN A 257 12.30 -7.43 17.63
N LYS A 258 11.35 -6.62 18.08
CA LYS A 258 10.06 -7.14 18.55
C LYS A 258 9.20 -7.66 17.41
N ILE A 259 9.22 -7.02 16.25
CA ILE A 259 8.56 -7.51 15.03
C ILE A 259 9.16 -8.86 14.62
N GLN A 260 10.48 -9.02 14.67
CA GLN A 260 11.14 -10.30 14.40
C GLN A 260 10.70 -11.39 15.38
N GLU A 261 10.68 -11.12 16.69
CA GLU A 261 10.20 -12.07 17.70
C GLU A 261 8.74 -12.50 17.43
N LEU A 262 7.87 -11.55 17.11
CA LEU A 262 6.47 -11.83 16.79
C LEU A 262 6.31 -12.62 15.49
N LEU A 263 7.17 -12.40 14.49
CA LEU A 263 7.19 -13.16 13.25
C LEU A 263 7.62 -14.62 13.51
N GLU A 264 8.66 -14.82 14.31
CA GLU A 264 9.10 -16.14 14.72
C GLU A 264 8.02 -16.87 15.54
N TYR A 265 7.38 -16.17 16.47
CA TYR A 265 6.24 -16.70 17.21
C TYR A 265 5.12 -17.13 16.26
N TYR A 266 4.75 -16.29 15.30
CA TYR A 266 3.73 -16.60 14.30
C TYR A 266 4.08 -17.86 13.51
N ARG A 267 5.30 -17.95 12.98
CA ARG A 267 5.79 -19.09 12.20
C ARG A 267 5.76 -20.41 12.98
N LYS A 268 6.03 -20.36 14.29
CA LYS A 268 6.07 -21.54 15.16
C LYS A 268 4.70 -21.98 15.67
N THR A 269 3.79 -21.03 15.88
CA THR A 269 2.57 -21.28 16.68
C THR A 269 1.30 -21.35 15.84
N ILE A 270 1.24 -20.56 14.76
CA ILE A 270 0.05 -20.51 13.93
C ILE A 270 0.19 -21.52 12.78
N PRO A 271 -0.78 -22.47 12.64
CA PRO A 271 -0.77 -23.41 11.52
C PRO A 271 -0.68 -22.64 10.19
N GLN A 272 0.25 -23.09 9.35
CA GLN A 272 0.40 -22.52 8.02
C GLN A 272 -0.43 -23.38 7.05
N PRO A 273 -1.37 -22.81 6.30
CA PRO A 273 -2.17 -23.54 5.31
C PRO A 273 -1.30 -24.08 4.20
#